data_e61e5635c22f3b332cba028962feb98c
#
_entry.id   e61e5635c22f3b332cba028962feb98c
#
_cell.length_a   1.000
_cell.length_b   1.000
_cell.length_c   1.000
_cell.angle_alpha   90.00
_cell.angle_beta   90.00
_cell.angle_gamma   90.00
#
_symmetry.space_group_name_H-M   'P 1'
#
loop_
_entity.id
_entity.type
_entity.pdbx_description
1 polymer ?
#
loop_
_entity_poly.entity_id
_entity_poly.type
_entity_poly.pdbx_seq_one_letter_code
_entity_poly.pdbx_strand_id
1 'polypeptide(L)'
;MLPLLASSLIATTVVTAADGPCPKGVVDQLDGLYRWQVQRMDQRGDAVKALATQRQRFTASLFELLMEARQLRPTRDGRYLDFDVFSNTQVMTFGARVSGCSAEIGNSIQATVNVQAGLRGRSGEPPRKLLYELNRDSSGSWRINDITYLNERVFQLKPFLQQLIKSTP
;
A
#
# COMPACT_ATOMS: atom_id res chain seq x y z
N MET A 1 30.56 23.25 -37.51
CA MET A 1 30.29 22.97 -36.06
C MET A 1 28.91 22.34 -35.96
N LEU A 2 28.82 21.02 -35.81
CA LEU A 2 27.54 20.31 -35.56
C LEU A 2 27.36 20.19 -34.06
N PRO A 3 26.15 20.46 -33.52
CA PRO A 3 25.87 20.21 -32.12
C PRO A 3 25.60 18.68 -31.90
N LEU A 4 26.31 18.09 -30.94
CA LEU A 4 26.08 16.75 -30.43
C LEU A 4 24.78 16.77 -29.62
N LEU A 5 23.75 16.10 -30.15
CA LEU A 5 22.53 15.80 -29.40
C LEU A 5 22.83 14.69 -28.40
N ALA A 6 22.89 15.04 -27.11
CA ALA A 6 22.96 14.07 -26.01
C ALA A 6 21.58 13.42 -25.82
N SER A 7 21.43 12.17 -26.26
CA SER A 7 20.26 11.37 -25.97
C SER A 7 20.31 10.90 -24.50
N SER A 8 19.47 11.49 -23.65
CA SER A 8 19.25 11.00 -22.29
C SER A 8 18.47 9.69 -22.33
N LEU A 9 19.13 8.59 -22.03
CA LEU A 9 18.50 7.29 -21.78
C LEU A 9 17.73 7.36 -20.45
N ILE A 10 16.42 7.40 -20.53
CA ILE A 10 15.54 7.24 -19.36
C ILE A 10 15.56 5.75 -18.99
N ALA A 11 16.26 5.39 -17.92
CA ALA A 11 16.23 4.04 -17.37
C ALA A 11 14.85 3.79 -16.77
N THR A 12 14.05 2.97 -17.43
CA THR A 12 12.78 2.47 -16.89
C THR A 12 13.10 1.42 -15.82
N THR A 13 12.94 1.76 -14.55
CA THR A 13 13.05 0.81 -13.45
C THR A 13 11.87 -0.16 -13.52
N VAL A 14 12.16 -1.41 -13.82
CA VAL A 14 11.16 -2.49 -13.77
C VAL A 14 10.94 -2.84 -12.29
N VAL A 15 9.75 -2.55 -11.78
CA VAL A 15 9.34 -2.97 -10.44
C VAL A 15 8.87 -4.42 -10.52
N THR A 16 9.64 -5.33 -9.94
CA THR A 16 9.34 -6.77 -9.88
C THR A 16 8.85 -7.17 -8.49
N ALA A 17 8.05 -8.25 -8.44
CA ALA A 17 7.66 -8.85 -7.16
C ALA A 17 8.89 -9.36 -6.40
N ALA A 18 8.87 -9.25 -5.08
CA ALA A 18 9.89 -9.78 -4.20
C ALA A 18 9.54 -11.24 -3.84
N ASP A 19 10.47 -12.19 -4.04
CA ASP A 19 10.21 -13.63 -3.99
C ASP A 19 11.09 -14.40 -3.00
N GLY A 20 11.99 -13.73 -2.27
CA GLY A 20 12.84 -14.33 -1.24
C GLY A 20 12.11 -14.59 0.09
N PRO A 21 12.79 -15.24 1.06
CA PRO A 21 12.23 -15.46 2.39
C PRO A 21 12.01 -14.15 3.14
N CYS A 22 10.90 -14.06 3.88
CA CYS A 22 10.56 -12.88 4.66
C CYS A 22 10.99 -13.01 6.13
N PRO A 23 11.56 -11.94 6.72
CA PRO A 23 11.75 -11.89 8.17
C PRO A 23 10.41 -12.02 8.90
N LYS A 24 10.41 -12.76 10.04
CA LYS A 24 9.19 -12.96 10.84
C LYS A 24 8.48 -11.66 11.20
N GLY A 25 9.22 -10.61 11.58
CA GLY A 25 8.63 -9.33 11.94
C GLY A 25 7.90 -8.63 10.79
N VAL A 26 8.33 -8.82 9.53
CA VAL A 26 7.64 -8.32 8.34
C VAL A 26 6.33 -9.07 8.15
N VAL A 27 6.37 -10.41 8.23
CA VAL A 27 5.18 -11.26 8.11
C VAL A 27 4.16 -10.91 9.20
N ASP A 28 4.59 -10.80 10.45
CA ASP A 28 3.72 -10.48 11.60
C ASP A 28 3.02 -9.11 11.43
N GLN A 29 3.72 -8.11 10.87
CA GLN A 29 3.15 -6.80 10.60
C GLN A 29 2.05 -6.86 9.54
N LEU A 30 2.33 -7.52 8.42
CA LEU A 30 1.39 -7.61 7.30
C LEU A 30 0.21 -8.53 7.61
N ASP A 31 0.44 -9.69 8.22
CA ASP A 31 -0.64 -10.59 8.64
C ASP A 31 -1.54 -9.91 9.68
N GLY A 32 -0.95 -9.15 10.61
CA GLY A 32 -1.70 -8.39 11.59
C GLY A 32 -2.57 -7.31 10.96
N LEU A 33 -2.04 -6.60 9.93
CA LEU A 33 -2.80 -5.61 9.17
C LEU A 33 -4.01 -6.25 8.47
N TYR A 34 -3.80 -7.37 7.79
CA TYR A 34 -4.88 -8.01 7.03
C TYR A 34 -5.90 -8.72 7.90
N ARG A 35 -5.53 -9.29 9.05
CA ARG A 35 -6.51 -9.76 10.04
C ARG A 35 -7.41 -8.63 10.51
N TRP A 36 -6.83 -7.48 10.85
CA TRP A 36 -7.61 -6.29 11.21
C TRP A 36 -8.50 -5.83 10.04
N GLN A 37 -7.95 -5.78 8.81
CA GLN A 37 -8.67 -5.35 7.62
C GLN A 37 -9.91 -6.21 7.36
N VAL A 38 -9.78 -7.54 7.40
CA VAL A 38 -10.88 -8.48 7.20
C VAL A 38 -11.94 -8.32 8.31
N GLN A 39 -11.51 -8.24 9.57
CA GLN A 39 -12.43 -8.10 10.70
C GLN A 39 -13.26 -6.80 10.63
N ARG A 40 -12.64 -5.69 10.23
CA ARG A 40 -13.34 -4.41 10.17
C ARG A 40 -14.32 -4.30 9.00
N MET A 41 -14.15 -5.09 7.94
CA MET A 41 -15.06 -5.04 6.78
C MET A 41 -16.49 -5.47 7.09
N ASP A 42 -16.66 -6.30 8.10
CA ASP A 42 -17.98 -6.71 8.60
C ASP A 42 -18.54 -5.72 9.65
N GLN A 43 -17.75 -4.72 10.05
CA GLN A 43 -18.16 -3.77 11.10
C GLN A 43 -18.64 -2.45 10.50
N ARG A 44 -19.79 -1.99 10.93
CA ARG A 44 -20.25 -0.63 10.68
C ARG A 44 -19.56 0.31 11.67
N GLY A 45 -18.75 1.24 11.18
CA GLY A 45 -18.04 2.17 12.03
C GLY A 45 -17.26 3.23 11.26
N ASP A 46 -16.68 4.15 12.03
CA ASP A 46 -15.85 5.23 11.50
C ASP A 46 -14.50 4.66 11.02
N ALA A 47 -14.27 4.71 9.70
CA ALA A 47 -13.06 4.20 9.08
C ALA A 47 -11.79 4.94 9.54
N VAL A 48 -11.88 6.22 9.90
CA VAL A 48 -10.77 7.04 10.40
C VAL A 48 -10.38 6.56 11.80
N LYS A 49 -11.36 6.39 12.69
CA LYS A 49 -11.14 5.86 14.05
C LYS A 49 -10.58 4.44 14.02
N ALA A 50 -11.11 3.59 13.12
CA ALA A 50 -10.60 2.22 12.97
C ALA A 50 -9.13 2.22 12.51
N LEU A 51 -8.75 3.05 11.53
CA LEU A 51 -7.37 3.16 11.07
C LEU A 51 -6.44 3.70 12.18
N ALA A 52 -6.90 4.62 13.01
CA ALA A 52 -6.12 5.18 14.11
C ALA A 52 -5.61 4.10 15.08
N THR A 53 -6.35 3.01 15.25
CA THR A 53 -5.92 1.86 16.09
C THR A 53 -4.72 1.10 15.52
N GLN A 54 -4.38 1.32 14.25
CA GLN A 54 -3.28 0.64 13.55
C GLN A 54 -2.04 1.53 13.37
N ARG A 55 -2.00 2.70 14.00
CA ARG A 55 -0.90 3.67 13.87
C ARG A 55 0.49 3.04 13.98
N GLN A 56 0.70 2.13 14.92
CA GLN A 56 1.98 1.48 15.17
C GLN A 56 2.47 0.58 14.03
N ARG A 57 1.64 0.30 13.03
CA ARG A 57 2.05 -0.50 11.85
C ARG A 57 2.73 0.31 10.78
N PHE A 58 2.57 1.62 10.80
CA PHE A 58 3.00 2.51 9.74
C PHE A 58 4.13 3.43 10.18
N THR A 59 4.92 3.92 9.21
CA THR A 59 5.76 5.10 9.43
C THR A 59 4.85 6.31 9.69
N ALA A 60 5.35 7.30 10.45
CA ALA A 60 4.57 8.50 10.73
C ALA A 60 4.11 9.19 9.44
N SER A 61 5.01 9.31 8.46
CA SER A 61 4.72 9.98 7.19
C SER A 61 3.62 9.30 6.37
N LEU A 62 3.58 7.97 6.30
CA LEU A 62 2.49 7.28 5.60
C LEU A 62 1.19 7.36 6.39
N PHE A 63 1.26 7.20 7.72
CA PHE A 63 0.07 7.26 8.55
C PHE A 63 -0.65 8.61 8.47
N GLU A 64 0.09 9.71 8.53
CA GLU A 64 -0.44 11.07 8.41
C GLU A 64 -1.15 11.29 7.07
N LEU A 65 -0.53 10.89 5.96
CA LEU A 65 -1.15 10.95 4.63
C LEU A 65 -2.43 10.12 4.54
N LEU A 66 -2.45 8.91 5.11
CA LEU A 66 -3.63 8.06 5.13
C LEU A 66 -4.78 8.69 5.93
N MET A 67 -4.47 9.27 7.09
CA MET A 67 -5.46 9.93 7.94
C MET A 67 -6.04 11.17 7.27
N GLU A 68 -5.21 11.99 6.63
CA GLU A 68 -5.62 13.19 5.91
C GLU A 68 -6.48 12.83 4.69
N ALA A 69 -6.01 11.90 3.86
CA ALA A 69 -6.77 11.47 2.66
C ALA A 69 -8.15 10.88 3.00
N ARG A 70 -8.29 10.18 4.13
CA ARG A 70 -9.58 9.61 4.57
C ARG A 70 -10.55 10.66 5.11
N GLN A 71 -10.10 11.86 5.42
CA GLN A 71 -10.96 12.98 5.81
C GLN A 71 -11.54 13.74 4.60
N LEU A 72 -10.96 13.57 3.42
CA LEU A 72 -11.48 14.16 2.19
C LEU A 72 -12.91 13.67 1.93
N ARG A 73 -13.77 14.57 1.52
CA ARG A 73 -15.17 14.28 1.23
C ARG A 73 -15.44 14.45 -0.26
N PRO A 74 -16.31 13.62 -0.86
CA PRO A 74 -16.73 13.83 -2.22
C PRO A 74 -17.47 15.17 -2.30
N THR A 75 -16.89 16.11 -3.07
CA THR A 75 -17.51 17.36 -3.44
C THR A 75 -17.73 17.36 -4.95
N ARG A 76 -18.55 18.30 -5.48
CA ARG A 76 -18.83 18.38 -6.91
C ARG A 76 -17.57 18.43 -7.76
N ASP A 77 -16.53 19.12 -7.28
CA ASP A 77 -15.27 19.35 -7.99
C ASP A 77 -14.05 18.77 -7.22
N GLY A 78 -14.30 18.13 -6.06
CA GLY A 78 -13.25 17.59 -5.18
C GLY A 78 -12.94 16.11 -5.45
N ARG A 79 -11.69 15.76 -5.26
CA ARG A 79 -11.24 14.37 -5.27
C ARG A 79 -11.24 13.82 -3.86
N TYR A 80 -11.50 12.54 -3.72
CA TYR A 80 -11.45 11.82 -2.46
C TYR A 80 -10.90 10.41 -2.67
N LEU A 81 -10.52 9.76 -1.58
CA LEU A 81 -10.03 8.39 -1.62
C LEU A 81 -11.22 7.43 -1.77
N ASP A 82 -11.41 6.89 -2.97
CA ASP A 82 -12.57 6.08 -3.37
C ASP A 82 -12.31 4.57 -3.41
N PHE A 83 -11.11 4.12 -3.04
CA PHE A 83 -10.75 2.71 -2.99
C PHE A 83 -10.10 2.33 -1.66
N ASP A 84 -10.08 1.02 -1.37
CA ASP A 84 -9.35 0.46 -0.23
C ASP A 84 -7.87 0.34 -0.58
N VAL A 85 -7.03 1.11 0.12
CA VAL A 85 -5.58 1.16 -0.11
C VAL A 85 -4.88 -0.17 0.19
N PHE A 86 -5.48 -1.06 0.97
CA PHE A 86 -4.90 -2.36 1.31
C PHE A 86 -5.29 -3.48 0.34
N SER A 87 -6.15 -3.20 -0.63
CA SER A 87 -6.56 -4.16 -1.65
C SER A 87 -6.51 -3.58 -3.07
N ASN A 88 -6.41 -2.26 -3.22
CA ASN A 88 -6.58 -1.54 -4.48
C ASN A 88 -7.92 -1.88 -5.17
N THR A 89 -8.99 -1.98 -4.39
CA THR A 89 -10.32 -2.29 -4.89
C THR A 89 -11.40 -1.52 -4.13
N GLN A 90 -12.63 -1.55 -4.65
CA GLN A 90 -13.83 -1.06 -3.98
C GLN A 90 -14.69 -2.19 -3.39
N VAL A 91 -14.17 -3.42 -3.42
CA VAL A 91 -14.86 -4.62 -2.94
C VAL A 91 -14.25 -5.17 -1.67
N MET A 92 -14.85 -6.20 -1.09
CA MET A 92 -14.41 -6.76 0.18
C MET A 92 -13.06 -7.48 0.06
N THR A 93 -12.21 -7.33 1.07
CA THR A 93 -11.01 -8.15 1.27
C THR A 93 -11.38 -9.38 2.09
N PHE A 94 -11.06 -10.57 1.58
CA PHE A 94 -11.30 -11.85 2.27
C PHE A 94 -10.07 -12.37 3.01
N GLY A 95 -8.88 -11.95 2.59
CA GLY A 95 -7.61 -12.33 3.19
C GLY A 95 -6.43 -11.87 2.36
N ALA A 96 -5.24 -12.13 2.87
CA ALA A 96 -4.01 -11.87 2.15
C ALA A 96 -2.92 -12.85 2.57
N ARG A 97 -1.92 -13.01 1.71
CA ARG A 97 -0.77 -13.85 1.96
C ARG A 97 0.51 -13.12 1.53
N VAL A 98 1.47 -13.03 2.44
CA VAL A 98 2.84 -12.62 2.10
C VAL A 98 3.48 -13.74 1.29
N SER A 99 3.90 -13.46 0.07
CA SER A 99 4.43 -14.47 -0.86
C SER A 99 5.95 -14.45 -0.96
N GLY A 100 6.60 -13.33 -0.63
CA GLY A 100 8.05 -13.22 -0.66
C GLY A 100 8.54 -11.84 -0.28
N CYS A 101 9.83 -11.75 0.01
CA CYS A 101 10.52 -10.51 0.32
C CYS A 101 11.78 -10.34 -0.53
N SER A 102 12.19 -9.09 -0.75
CA SER A 102 13.53 -8.76 -1.27
C SER A 102 14.61 -9.01 -0.21
N ALA A 103 15.88 -8.91 -0.59
CA ALA A 103 16.94 -8.69 0.39
C ALA A 103 16.73 -7.36 1.13
N GLU A 104 17.11 -7.32 2.40
CA GLU A 104 17.12 -6.08 3.19
C GLU A 104 18.24 -5.17 2.67
N ILE A 105 17.92 -3.91 2.37
CA ILE A 105 18.89 -2.90 1.93
C ILE A 105 18.82 -1.72 2.91
N GLY A 106 19.88 -1.51 3.66
CA GLY A 106 19.88 -0.56 4.78
C GLY A 106 18.82 -0.95 5.81
N ASN A 107 17.86 -0.08 6.05
CA ASN A 107 16.73 -0.31 6.97
C ASN A 107 15.42 -0.61 6.23
N SER A 108 15.47 -0.94 4.95
CA SER A 108 14.28 -1.15 4.10
C SER A 108 14.22 -2.56 3.54
N ILE A 109 13.03 -3.07 3.40
CA ILE A 109 12.71 -4.34 2.75
C ILE A 109 11.41 -4.19 1.95
N GLN A 110 11.31 -4.91 0.84
CA GLN A 110 10.08 -5.02 0.09
C GLN A 110 9.44 -6.39 0.29
N ALA A 111 8.13 -6.42 0.48
CA ALA A 111 7.35 -7.64 0.65
C ALA A 111 6.21 -7.71 -0.35
N THR A 112 6.12 -8.80 -1.10
CA THR A 112 5.01 -9.07 -2.00
C THR A 112 3.85 -9.69 -1.23
N VAL A 113 2.67 -9.09 -1.36
CA VAL A 113 1.43 -9.57 -0.75
C VAL A 113 0.39 -9.84 -1.83
N ASN A 114 -0.16 -11.04 -1.82
CA ASN A 114 -1.30 -11.43 -2.65
C ASN A 114 -2.58 -11.26 -1.84
N VAL A 115 -3.44 -10.34 -2.26
CA VAL A 115 -4.69 -9.99 -1.57
C VAL A 115 -5.88 -10.58 -2.30
N GLN A 116 -6.66 -11.38 -1.60
CA GLN A 116 -7.92 -11.91 -2.11
C GLN A 116 -9.04 -10.92 -1.81
N ALA A 117 -9.59 -10.33 -2.86
CA ALA A 117 -10.72 -9.39 -2.78
C ALA A 117 -11.77 -9.73 -3.83
N GLY A 118 -13.02 -9.39 -3.57
CA GLY A 118 -14.10 -9.67 -4.50
C GLY A 118 -15.49 -9.40 -3.90
N LEU A 119 -16.52 -9.73 -4.64
CA LEU A 119 -17.89 -9.70 -4.16
C LEU A 119 -18.16 -10.93 -3.27
N ARG A 120 -18.97 -10.76 -2.23
CA ARG A 120 -19.37 -11.85 -1.32
C ARG A 120 -19.92 -13.05 -2.12
N GLY A 121 -19.34 -14.24 -1.89
CA GLY A 121 -19.72 -15.46 -2.59
C GLY A 121 -19.02 -15.68 -3.94
N ARG A 122 -18.09 -14.81 -4.35
CA ARG A 122 -17.29 -14.97 -5.57
C ARG A 122 -15.79 -14.97 -5.23
N SER A 123 -15.24 -16.17 -5.02
CA SER A 123 -13.82 -16.37 -4.69
C SER A 123 -12.91 -16.63 -5.92
N GLY A 124 -13.43 -16.50 -7.13
CA GLY A 124 -12.73 -16.92 -8.35
C GLY A 124 -11.86 -15.87 -9.04
N GLU A 125 -11.76 -14.65 -8.52
CA GLU A 125 -10.91 -13.63 -9.12
C GLU A 125 -9.42 -13.85 -8.74
N PRO A 126 -8.48 -13.59 -9.66
CA PRO A 126 -7.06 -13.67 -9.34
C PRO A 126 -6.72 -12.67 -8.22
N PRO A 127 -5.80 -13.03 -7.29
CA PRO A 127 -5.43 -12.15 -6.20
C PRO A 127 -4.79 -10.85 -6.71
N ARG A 128 -5.06 -9.75 -6.02
CA ARG A 128 -4.38 -8.47 -6.24
C ARG A 128 -2.97 -8.55 -5.67
N LYS A 129 -1.98 -8.16 -6.46
CA LYS A 129 -0.57 -8.18 -6.06
C LYS A 129 -0.14 -6.78 -5.63
N LEU A 130 0.25 -6.63 -4.36
CA LEU A 130 0.76 -5.42 -3.78
C LEU A 130 2.20 -5.62 -3.31
N LEU A 131 3.06 -4.63 -3.53
CA LEU A 131 4.43 -4.60 -3.03
C LEU A 131 4.51 -3.58 -1.90
N TYR A 132 4.70 -4.07 -0.69
CA TYR A 132 4.88 -3.26 0.52
C TYR A 132 6.34 -2.91 0.70
N GLU A 133 6.63 -1.65 0.93
CA GLU A 133 7.92 -1.20 1.46
C GLU A 133 7.79 -1.06 2.98
N LEU A 134 8.67 -1.72 3.72
CA LEU A 134 8.73 -1.61 5.17
C LEU A 134 10.12 -1.11 5.58
N ASN A 135 10.14 -0.21 6.56
CA ASN A 135 11.37 0.33 7.14
C ASN A 135 11.47 -0.06 8.61
N ARG A 136 12.71 -0.31 9.09
CA ARG A 136 12.96 -0.46 10.52
C ARG A 136 12.96 0.91 11.19
N ASP A 137 12.24 1.02 12.29
CA ASP A 137 12.32 2.19 13.16
C ASP A 137 13.53 2.09 14.13
N SER A 138 13.71 3.10 14.98
CA SER A 138 14.80 3.15 15.96
C SER A 138 14.75 2.03 17.01
N SER A 139 13.60 1.39 17.20
CA SER A 139 13.44 0.20 18.06
C SER A 139 13.77 -1.12 17.35
N GLY A 140 14.08 -1.08 16.05
CA GLY A 140 14.27 -2.25 15.20
C GLY A 140 12.96 -2.88 14.71
N SER A 141 11.81 -2.26 14.98
CA SER A 141 10.51 -2.77 14.55
C SER A 141 10.21 -2.36 13.11
N TRP A 142 9.61 -3.27 12.34
CA TRP A 142 9.19 -2.99 10.97
C TRP A 142 7.94 -2.10 10.94
N ARG A 143 7.96 -1.07 10.06
CA ARG A 143 6.85 -0.15 9.81
C ARG A 143 6.59 -0.06 8.31
N ILE A 144 5.34 -0.14 7.93
CA ILE A 144 4.91 0.02 6.54
C ILE A 144 5.18 1.48 6.14
N ASN A 145 5.98 1.66 5.08
CA ASN A 145 6.40 2.96 4.59
C ASN A 145 5.68 3.38 3.32
N ASP A 146 5.43 2.43 2.41
CA ASP A 146 4.70 2.69 1.17
C ASP A 146 4.09 1.39 0.62
N ILE A 147 3.19 1.52 -0.36
CA ILE A 147 2.58 0.41 -1.08
C ILE A 147 2.67 0.73 -2.57
N THR A 148 3.22 -0.21 -3.36
CA THR A 148 3.17 -0.18 -4.81
C THR A 148 2.15 -1.18 -5.31
N TYR A 149 1.22 -0.74 -6.14
CA TYR A 149 0.21 -1.56 -6.77
C TYR A 149 0.74 -2.08 -8.11
N LEU A 150 0.70 -3.40 -8.31
CA LEU A 150 1.32 -4.07 -9.46
C LEU A 150 0.30 -4.55 -10.51
N ASN A 151 -0.99 -4.43 -10.24
CA ASN A 151 -2.05 -4.82 -11.18
C ASN A 151 -2.45 -3.63 -12.07
N GLU A 152 -2.81 -3.90 -13.32
CA GLU A 152 -3.31 -2.95 -14.30
C GLU A 152 -2.38 -1.74 -14.51
N ARG A 153 -2.39 -0.78 -13.60
CA ARG A 153 -1.51 0.39 -13.61
C ARG A 153 -0.60 0.35 -12.39
N VAL A 154 0.71 0.44 -12.62
CA VAL A 154 1.69 0.51 -11.52
C VAL A 154 1.75 1.93 -10.98
N PHE A 155 1.51 2.09 -9.67
CA PHE A 155 1.68 3.36 -8.96
C PHE A 155 1.99 3.14 -7.48
N GLN A 156 2.54 4.16 -6.82
CA GLN A 156 2.87 4.17 -5.40
C GLN A 156 1.84 4.97 -4.61
N LEU A 157 1.51 4.50 -3.42
CA LEU A 157 0.49 5.08 -2.55
C LEU A 157 0.87 6.46 -2.04
N LYS A 158 2.08 6.65 -1.50
CA LYS A 158 2.52 7.94 -0.96
C LYS A 158 2.44 9.09 -1.97
N PRO A 159 3.06 8.99 -3.16
CA PRO A 159 2.92 10.01 -4.18
C PRO A 159 1.48 10.26 -4.61
N PHE A 160 0.69 9.20 -4.71
CA PHE A 160 -0.73 9.30 -5.03
C PHE A 160 -1.50 10.10 -3.98
N LEU A 161 -1.33 9.77 -2.68
CA LEU A 161 -2.00 10.49 -1.58
C LEU A 161 -1.57 11.96 -1.52
N GLN A 162 -0.29 12.25 -1.70
CA GLN A 162 0.22 13.62 -1.74
C GLN A 162 -0.42 14.44 -2.86
N GLN A 163 -0.56 13.85 -4.04
CA GLN A 163 -1.21 14.51 -5.17
C GLN A 163 -2.71 14.69 -4.92
N LEU A 164 -3.38 13.67 -4.37
CA LEU A 164 -4.80 13.71 -4.03
C LEU A 164 -5.10 14.86 -3.06
N ILE A 165 -4.35 14.96 -1.97
CA ILE A 165 -4.51 15.99 -0.94
C ILE A 165 -4.26 17.39 -1.52
N LYS A 166 -3.19 17.58 -2.31
CA LYS A 166 -2.87 18.86 -2.94
C LYS A 166 -3.89 19.32 -3.98
N SER A 167 -4.57 18.40 -4.64
CA SER A 167 -5.55 18.72 -5.69
C SER A 167 -6.98 18.90 -5.16
N THR A 168 -7.16 18.77 -3.85
CA THR A 168 -8.45 19.01 -3.19
C THR A 168 -8.43 20.44 -2.63
N PRO A 169 -9.37 21.30 -3.03
CA PRO A 169 -9.44 22.70 -2.60
C PRO A 169 -9.79 22.84 -1.13
#